data_7caadbefe10de18098076cfda843fd97
#
_entry.id   7caadbefe10de18098076cfda843fd97
#
_cell.length_a   1.000
_cell.length_b   1.000
_cell.length_c   1.000
_cell.angle_alpha   90.00
_cell.angle_beta   90.00
_cell.angle_gamma   90.00
#
_symmetry.space_group_name_H-M   'P 1'
#
loop_
_entity.id
_entity.type
_entity.pdbx_description
1 polymer ?
#
loop_
_entity_poly.entity_id
_entity_poly.type
_entity_poly.pdbx_seq_one_letter_code
_entity_poly.pdbx_strand_id
1 'polypeptide(L)'
;PVSEKQMTIVLKEDTELLDEVVVLGYGANTRKQDLSASVGIISNTDELAARPVTSTESMLQGQLPGVTIQADGGDPTSTPNIVIRGQGSQNGDNVLWVVDGVPGAPITSMNDIESIVVLKDAASAAIYGAQSGAGGVVLVTTKKAKEGAPTLTYDGTFGFRQATNLIEPLNAEEQVEMRRRSYENAGQALPDGWNVTKNPWVGTTRTDWMDAIFRTAFYQRHNIALNVGTDKSSSRLSLSFDNDQGTLINTYKKNLALRYNGKMQLNKWITISEDLVWKNTTSRSKETDNDAYTGPILSAVYMPASATIYNPLDGSYGGTTTEDPAYIEKYGSNFADAHGDAVNPVRLLEAENLYNKTSDVWSTTSLEIGNVLPGLKFVSRFTYNLQNYYYKKFNPIRDEVGKPNLSNNVQEQSYRMDAWKTENTLTYDNTFGKHTVGALFSTTADHYSKRGLEAIGKDLSSE
;
A
#
# COMPACT_ATOMS: atom_id res chain seq x y z
N PRO A 1 -7.39 15.63 -49.87
CA PRO A 1 -8.76 15.90 -49.55
C PRO A 1 -9.30 14.77 -48.70
N VAL A 2 -9.55 15.06 -47.43
CA VAL A 2 -10.17 14.14 -46.48
C VAL A 2 -11.66 14.17 -46.78
N SER A 3 -12.21 13.07 -47.30
CA SER A 3 -13.66 12.93 -47.44
C SER A 3 -14.29 12.83 -46.07
N GLU A 4 -15.13 13.78 -45.69
CA GLU A 4 -15.98 13.72 -44.52
C GLU A 4 -16.93 12.52 -44.66
N LYS A 5 -16.58 11.40 -44.02
CA LYS A 5 -17.56 10.37 -43.71
C LYS A 5 -18.38 10.82 -42.53
N GLN A 6 -19.62 11.16 -42.74
CA GLN A 6 -20.57 11.33 -41.64
C GLN A 6 -20.61 10.00 -40.84
N MET A 7 -20.12 10.05 -39.61
CA MET A 7 -20.19 8.93 -38.68
C MET A 7 -21.40 9.16 -37.76
N THR A 8 -22.41 8.35 -37.91
CA THR A 8 -23.58 8.35 -37.01
C THR A 8 -23.24 7.48 -35.82
N ILE A 9 -22.99 8.09 -34.66
CA ILE A 9 -22.79 7.40 -33.39
C ILE A 9 -24.17 7.27 -32.74
N VAL A 10 -24.68 6.04 -32.63
CA VAL A 10 -25.89 5.72 -31.87
C VAL A 10 -25.45 5.41 -30.45
N LEU A 11 -25.69 6.34 -29.53
CA LEU A 11 -25.54 6.09 -28.11
C LEU A 11 -26.72 5.22 -27.65
N LYS A 12 -26.43 4.04 -27.13
CA LYS A 12 -27.41 3.27 -26.36
C LYS A 12 -27.49 3.86 -24.98
N GLU A 13 -28.69 4.12 -24.47
CA GLU A 13 -28.90 4.40 -23.05
C GLU A 13 -28.41 3.20 -22.23
N ASP A 14 -27.44 3.43 -21.36
CA ASP A 14 -26.97 2.44 -20.41
C ASP A 14 -27.89 2.47 -19.19
N THR A 15 -28.99 1.71 -19.30
CA THR A 15 -30.01 1.62 -18.24
C THR A 15 -29.55 0.78 -17.04
N GLU A 16 -28.49 -0.02 -17.17
CA GLU A 16 -27.98 -0.85 -16.07
C GLU A 16 -27.28 0.01 -14.98
N LEU A 17 -26.70 1.14 -15.32
CA LEU A 17 -26.06 2.04 -14.36
C LEU A 17 -27.02 2.84 -13.47
N LEU A 18 -28.31 2.91 -13.83
CA LEU A 18 -29.31 3.70 -13.10
C LEU A 18 -29.90 2.98 -11.89
N ASP A 19 -29.91 1.65 -11.88
CA ASP A 19 -30.43 0.82 -10.80
C ASP A 19 -29.36 0.33 -9.81
N GLU A 20 -28.09 0.78 -9.98
CA GLU A 20 -27.00 0.40 -9.10
C GLU A 20 -27.23 0.91 -7.68
N VAL A 21 -27.38 -0.02 -6.74
CA VAL A 21 -27.63 0.28 -5.33
C VAL A 21 -26.28 0.48 -4.64
N VAL A 22 -26.05 1.68 -4.14
CA VAL A 22 -24.86 2.00 -3.34
C VAL A 22 -25.18 1.72 -1.88
N VAL A 23 -24.42 0.84 -1.25
CA VAL A 23 -24.49 0.60 0.19
C VAL A 23 -23.78 1.76 0.89
N LEU A 24 -24.53 2.73 1.34
CA LEU A 24 -24.03 3.76 2.25
C LEU A 24 -23.92 3.19 3.66
N GLY A 25 -23.10 3.81 4.52
CA GLY A 25 -22.96 3.40 5.91
C GLY A 25 -24.29 3.24 6.65
N TYR A 26 -24.26 2.49 7.74
CA TYR A 26 -25.44 2.19 8.59
C TYR A 26 -26.55 1.38 7.91
N GLY A 27 -26.22 0.62 6.83
CA GLY A 27 -27.19 -0.25 6.16
C GLY A 27 -28.22 0.50 5.29
N ALA A 28 -28.04 1.79 5.07
CA ALA A 28 -28.83 2.55 4.12
C ALA A 28 -28.38 2.20 2.69
N ASN A 29 -29.27 1.54 1.96
CA ASN A 29 -29.10 1.30 0.52
C ASN A 29 -29.78 2.45 -0.22
N THR A 30 -28.99 3.21 -0.98
CA THR A 30 -29.54 4.33 -1.78
C THR A 30 -29.23 4.08 -3.24
N ARG A 31 -30.20 4.31 -4.12
CA ARG A 31 -29.96 4.22 -5.56
C ARG A 31 -29.02 5.36 -5.97
N LYS A 32 -28.14 5.11 -6.94
CA LYS A 32 -27.21 6.11 -7.47
C LYS A 32 -27.91 7.41 -7.89
N GLN A 33 -29.07 7.30 -8.49
CA GLN A 33 -29.88 8.45 -8.93
C GLN A 33 -30.43 9.31 -7.78
N ASP A 34 -30.58 8.72 -6.59
CA ASP A 34 -31.11 9.39 -5.40
C ASP A 34 -29.99 10.06 -4.57
N LEU A 35 -28.73 9.82 -4.95
CA LEU A 35 -27.57 10.47 -4.37
C LEU A 35 -27.38 11.84 -5.01
N SER A 36 -27.66 12.90 -4.28
CA SER A 36 -27.33 14.29 -4.66
C SER A 36 -25.83 14.57 -4.64
N ALA A 37 -25.01 13.57 -4.43
CA ALA A 37 -23.58 13.62 -4.17
C ALA A 37 -22.76 13.29 -5.43
N SER A 38 -21.56 13.85 -5.53
CA SER A 38 -20.59 13.49 -6.59
C SER A 38 -19.92 12.16 -6.26
N VAL A 39 -20.42 11.09 -6.84
CA VAL A 39 -19.98 9.71 -6.60
C VAL A 39 -19.25 9.18 -7.83
N GLY A 40 -18.12 8.50 -7.63
CA GLY A 40 -17.46 7.70 -8.67
C GLY A 40 -17.68 6.23 -8.40
N ILE A 41 -18.12 5.46 -9.40
CA ILE A 41 -18.39 4.02 -9.26
C ILE A 41 -17.54 3.23 -10.23
N ILE A 42 -17.00 2.12 -9.76
CA ILE A 42 -16.24 1.13 -10.53
C ILE A 42 -16.89 -0.23 -10.30
N SER A 43 -17.45 -0.83 -11.34
CA SER A 43 -18.09 -2.14 -11.32
C SER A 43 -17.34 -3.22 -12.12
N ASN A 44 -16.43 -2.83 -13.02
CA ASN A 44 -15.59 -3.76 -13.80
C ASN A 44 -14.33 -4.21 -13.03
N THR A 45 -14.50 -4.62 -11.80
CA THR A 45 -13.38 -4.93 -10.88
C THR A 45 -12.55 -6.13 -11.30
N ASP A 46 -13.12 -7.09 -12.05
CA ASP A 46 -12.39 -8.25 -12.57
C ASP A 46 -11.29 -7.84 -13.58
N GLU A 47 -11.59 -6.89 -14.47
CA GLU A 47 -10.60 -6.33 -15.39
C GLU A 47 -9.51 -5.57 -14.65
N LEU A 48 -9.87 -4.86 -13.59
CA LEU A 48 -8.92 -4.12 -12.77
C LEU A 48 -8.04 -5.06 -11.94
N ALA A 49 -8.59 -6.15 -11.41
CA ALA A 49 -7.84 -7.16 -10.67
C ALA A 49 -6.81 -7.88 -11.55
N ALA A 50 -7.07 -8.01 -12.85
CA ALA A 50 -6.13 -8.57 -13.82
C ALA A 50 -4.96 -7.63 -14.15
N ARG A 51 -5.03 -6.34 -13.79
CA ARG A 51 -3.95 -5.38 -14.04
C ARG A 51 -2.72 -5.69 -13.16
N PRO A 52 -1.51 -5.40 -13.66
CA PRO A 52 -0.27 -5.64 -12.92
C PRO A 52 -0.02 -4.57 -11.84
N VAL A 53 -0.99 -4.38 -10.93
CA VAL A 53 -0.91 -3.39 -9.85
C VAL A 53 -0.50 -4.04 -8.53
N THR A 54 0.14 -3.28 -7.66
CA THR A 54 0.68 -3.77 -6.37
C THR A 54 -0.31 -3.71 -5.22
N SER A 55 -1.29 -2.83 -5.32
CA SER A 55 -2.23 -2.57 -4.23
C SER A 55 -3.62 -2.25 -4.79
N THR A 56 -4.62 -2.34 -3.92
CA THR A 56 -6.00 -1.95 -4.26
C THR A 56 -6.11 -0.47 -4.60
N GLU A 57 -5.31 0.36 -3.94
CA GLU A 57 -5.21 1.79 -4.23
C GLU A 57 -4.78 2.03 -5.67
N SER A 58 -3.77 1.29 -6.13
CA SER A 58 -3.27 1.38 -7.50
C SER A 58 -4.28 0.93 -8.56
N MET A 59 -5.26 0.08 -8.20
CA MET A 59 -6.36 -0.28 -9.11
C MET A 59 -7.19 0.93 -9.54
N LEU A 60 -7.31 1.93 -8.65
CA LEU A 60 -8.12 3.13 -8.90
C LEU A 60 -7.42 4.13 -9.82
N GLN A 61 -6.13 3.94 -10.11
CA GLN A 61 -5.35 4.88 -10.91
C GLN A 61 -5.92 5.04 -12.32
N GLY A 62 -6.28 6.28 -12.67
CA GLY A 62 -6.84 6.62 -13.97
C GLY A 62 -8.29 6.17 -14.20
N GLN A 63 -8.97 5.63 -13.17
CA GLN A 63 -10.35 5.12 -13.31
C GLN A 63 -11.41 6.18 -13.02
N LEU A 64 -11.09 7.16 -12.19
CA LEU A 64 -12.09 8.13 -11.73
C LEU A 64 -11.60 9.57 -11.91
N PRO A 65 -12.41 10.45 -12.51
CA PRO A 65 -12.09 11.88 -12.58
C PRO A 65 -11.93 12.47 -11.18
N GLY A 66 -10.89 13.29 -10.97
CA GLY A 66 -10.63 13.96 -9.70
C GLY A 66 -10.10 13.05 -8.59
N VAL A 67 -9.64 11.84 -8.92
CA VAL A 67 -8.88 10.95 -8.04
C VAL A 67 -7.48 10.78 -8.61
N THR A 68 -6.49 11.25 -7.88
CA THR A 68 -5.07 11.11 -8.24
C THR A 68 -4.41 10.11 -7.29
N ILE A 69 -3.64 9.19 -7.84
CA ILE A 69 -2.91 8.18 -7.08
C ILE A 69 -1.43 8.32 -7.39
N GLN A 70 -0.65 8.53 -6.35
CA GLN A 70 0.79 8.63 -6.41
C GLN A 70 1.39 7.40 -5.74
N ALA A 71 2.05 6.56 -6.53
CA ALA A 71 2.79 5.41 -6.02
C ALA A 71 4.25 5.85 -5.78
N ASP A 72 4.79 5.49 -4.64
CA ASP A 72 6.16 5.81 -4.26
C ASP A 72 7.09 4.61 -4.48
N GLY A 73 8.17 4.86 -5.24
CA GLY A 73 9.31 3.96 -5.37
C GLY A 73 9.00 2.54 -5.83
N GLY A 74 9.96 1.67 -5.64
CA GLY A 74 9.89 0.24 -6.01
C GLY A 74 9.58 -0.71 -4.85
N ASP A 75 9.24 -0.17 -3.67
CA ASP A 75 8.93 -0.96 -2.47
C ASP A 75 7.45 -1.40 -2.50
N PRO A 76 7.17 -2.71 -2.47
CA PRO A 76 5.80 -3.22 -2.50
C PRO A 76 5.03 -2.98 -1.20
N THR A 77 5.69 -2.48 -0.15
CA THR A 77 5.05 -2.14 1.12
C THR A 77 4.56 -0.71 1.16
N SER A 78 5.06 0.15 0.27
CA SER A 78 4.61 1.53 0.15
C SER A 78 3.11 1.57 -0.19
N THR A 79 2.38 2.38 0.54
CA THR A 79 0.96 2.62 0.28
C THR A 79 0.84 3.86 -0.59
N PRO A 80 0.29 3.73 -1.80
CA PRO A 80 0.08 4.88 -2.67
C PRO A 80 -0.73 5.98 -2.00
N ASN A 81 -0.31 7.21 -2.15
CA ASN A 81 -1.07 8.35 -1.67
C ASN A 81 -2.27 8.60 -2.59
N ILE A 82 -3.46 8.62 -2.03
CA ILE A 82 -4.72 8.90 -2.74
C ILE A 82 -5.13 10.33 -2.42
N VAL A 83 -5.28 11.13 -3.47
CA VAL A 83 -5.76 12.50 -3.36
C VAL A 83 -7.07 12.64 -4.12
N ILE A 84 -8.14 13.03 -3.42
CA ILE A 84 -9.47 13.25 -3.99
C ILE A 84 -9.74 14.76 -4.04
N ARG A 85 -9.93 15.30 -5.26
CA ARG A 85 -10.18 16.75 -5.51
C ARG A 85 -9.09 17.71 -5.06
N GLY A 86 -7.85 17.23 -4.94
CA GLY A 86 -6.71 18.02 -4.49
C GLY A 86 -6.40 17.85 -3.02
N GLN A 87 -5.22 18.27 -2.61
CA GLN A 87 -4.73 18.16 -1.24
C GLN A 87 -5.35 19.26 -0.38
N GLY A 88 -6.10 18.90 0.63
CA GLY A 88 -6.78 19.83 1.55
C GLY A 88 -5.96 20.15 2.80
N SER A 89 -4.93 19.36 3.13
CA SER A 89 -4.09 19.54 4.32
C SER A 89 -2.61 19.33 4.00
N GLN A 90 -1.73 20.11 4.65
CA GLN A 90 -0.27 19.91 4.54
C GLN A 90 0.20 18.58 5.16
N ASN A 91 -0.57 18.03 6.11
CA ASN A 91 -0.25 16.77 6.78
C ASN A 91 -0.77 15.53 6.03
N GLY A 92 -1.24 15.71 4.79
CA GLY A 92 -1.90 14.67 4.01
C GLY A 92 -3.37 14.49 4.39
N ASP A 93 -4.16 14.06 3.42
CA ASP A 93 -5.57 13.73 3.60
C ASP A 93 -5.70 12.21 3.53
N ASN A 94 -5.84 11.56 4.69
CA ASN A 94 -6.08 10.12 4.72
C ASN A 94 -7.48 9.81 4.20
N VAL A 95 -7.56 9.00 3.15
CA VAL A 95 -8.82 8.47 2.63
C VAL A 95 -9.30 7.33 3.53
N LEU A 96 -10.56 7.39 3.95
CA LEU A 96 -11.18 6.32 4.74
C LEU A 96 -11.64 5.20 3.83
N TRP A 97 -11.11 4.00 4.03
CA TRP A 97 -11.59 2.78 3.40
C TRP A 97 -12.67 2.12 4.25
N VAL A 98 -13.78 1.75 3.62
CA VAL A 98 -14.90 1.07 4.26
C VAL A 98 -15.21 -0.18 3.46
N VAL A 99 -15.01 -1.35 4.03
CA VAL A 99 -15.24 -2.64 3.38
C VAL A 99 -16.50 -3.28 3.96
N ASP A 100 -17.48 -3.57 3.10
CA ASP A 100 -18.80 -4.10 3.49
C ASP A 100 -19.48 -3.33 4.64
N GLY A 101 -19.27 -2.01 4.66
CA GLY A 101 -19.80 -1.10 5.68
C GLY A 101 -18.99 -1.04 6.97
N VAL A 102 -17.81 -1.65 7.05
CA VAL A 102 -16.91 -1.63 8.21
C VAL A 102 -15.72 -0.72 7.92
N PRO A 103 -15.60 0.43 8.62
CA PRO A 103 -14.46 1.32 8.46
C PRO A 103 -13.15 0.65 8.88
N GLY A 104 -12.12 0.76 8.03
CA GLY A 104 -10.77 0.23 8.28
C GLY A 104 -10.62 -1.27 8.13
N ALA A 105 -11.68 -2.02 7.79
CA ALA A 105 -11.57 -3.46 7.56
C ALA A 105 -10.65 -3.76 6.36
N PRO A 106 -9.82 -4.82 6.42
CA PRO A 106 -8.84 -5.10 5.39
C PRO A 106 -9.48 -5.71 4.14
N ILE A 107 -8.91 -5.36 2.98
CA ILE A 107 -9.16 -6.06 1.73
C ILE A 107 -8.23 -7.28 1.69
N THR A 108 -8.81 -8.45 1.44
CA THR A 108 -8.07 -9.73 1.40
C THR A 108 -7.42 -9.97 0.06
N SER A 109 -8.17 -9.75 -1.02
CA SER A 109 -7.72 -9.90 -2.39
C SER A 109 -8.47 -8.92 -3.29
N MET A 110 -7.81 -8.44 -4.34
CA MET A 110 -8.44 -7.64 -5.38
C MET A 110 -9.53 -8.44 -6.11
N ASN A 111 -9.36 -9.76 -6.23
CA ASN A 111 -10.32 -10.66 -6.87
C ASN A 111 -11.61 -10.86 -6.04
N ASP A 112 -11.59 -10.50 -4.75
CA ASP A 112 -12.78 -10.56 -3.89
C ASP A 112 -13.64 -9.28 -3.97
N ILE A 113 -13.23 -8.26 -4.71
CA ILE A 113 -13.95 -7.00 -4.83
C ILE A 113 -15.04 -7.15 -5.90
N GLU A 114 -16.28 -6.77 -5.57
CA GLU A 114 -17.41 -6.68 -6.49
C GLU A 114 -17.56 -5.27 -7.07
N SER A 115 -17.44 -4.24 -6.22
CA SER A 115 -17.52 -2.85 -6.66
C SER A 115 -16.75 -1.92 -5.73
N ILE A 116 -16.34 -0.77 -6.28
CA ILE A 116 -15.71 0.31 -5.51
C ILE A 116 -16.47 1.60 -5.79
N VAL A 117 -16.84 2.30 -4.72
CA VAL A 117 -17.53 3.59 -4.78
C VAL A 117 -16.71 4.63 -4.05
N VAL A 118 -16.41 5.74 -4.72
CA VAL A 118 -15.64 6.84 -4.13
C VAL A 118 -16.57 8.03 -3.86
N LEU A 119 -16.73 8.36 -2.57
CA LEU A 119 -17.46 9.54 -2.11
C LEU A 119 -16.50 10.73 -2.11
N LYS A 120 -16.72 11.67 -3.03
CA LYS A 120 -15.78 12.77 -3.29
C LYS A 120 -16.11 14.06 -2.57
N ASP A 121 -17.27 14.15 -1.93
CA ASP A 121 -17.71 15.35 -1.22
C ASP A 121 -17.95 15.09 0.26
N ALA A 122 -17.79 16.14 1.06
CA ALA A 122 -17.93 16.08 2.51
C ALA A 122 -19.36 15.73 2.95
N ALA A 123 -20.39 16.07 2.15
CA ALA A 123 -21.78 15.78 2.51
C ALA A 123 -22.07 14.28 2.48
N SER A 124 -21.59 13.57 1.44
CA SER A 124 -21.74 12.11 1.36
C SER A 124 -20.81 11.37 2.35
N ALA A 125 -19.64 11.93 2.65
CA ALA A 125 -18.69 11.37 3.61
C ALA A 125 -19.12 11.62 5.08
N ALA A 126 -19.98 12.59 5.34
CA ALA A 126 -20.41 13.02 6.69
C ALA A 126 -21.02 11.90 7.52
N ILE A 127 -21.65 10.89 6.90
CA ILE A 127 -22.21 9.73 7.59
C ILE A 127 -21.13 8.91 8.35
N TYR A 128 -19.85 9.02 7.95
CA TYR A 128 -18.73 8.36 8.62
C TYR A 128 -18.08 9.26 9.69
N GLY A 129 -18.62 10.47 9.91
CA GLY A 129 -18.21 11.40 10.94
C GLY A 129 -16.76 11.86 10.79
N ALA A 130 -16.10 12.13 11.93
CA ALA A 130 -14.72 12.65 11.97
C ALA A 130 -13.68 11.67 11.38
N GLN A 131 -14.01 10.39 11.24
CA GLN A 131 -13.10 9.40 10.65
C GLN A 131 -12.90 9.58 9.14
N SER A 132 -13.86 10.20 8.46
CA SER A 132 -13.75 10.46 7.01
C SER A 132 -12.72 11.53 6.66
N GLY A 133 -12.32 12.37 7.64
CA GLY A 133 -11.37 13.45 7.41
C GLY A 133 -11.71 14.34 6.22
N ALA A 134 -10.71 15.04 5.69
CA ALA A 134 -10.81 15.81 4.45
C ALA A 134 -10.57 14.95 3.18
N GLY A 135 -10.02 13.74 3.35
CA GLY A 135 -9.55 12.90 2.24
C GLY A 135 -10.64 12.16 1.47
N GLY A 136 -11.88 12.16 1.93
CA GLY A 136 -12.98 11.41 1.31
C GLY A 136 -13.09 9.96 1.76
N VAL A 137 -14.04 9.22 1.17
CA VAL A 137 -14.33 7.82 1.56
C VAL A 137 -14.35 6.92 0.34
N VAL A 138 -13.69 5.78 0.44
CA VAL A 138 -13.73 4.68 -0.55
C VAL A 138 -14.51 3.51 0.04
N LEU A 139 -15.68 3.24 -0.54
CA LEU A 139 -16.53 2.11 -0.18
C LEU A 139 -16.19 0.93 -1.06
N VAL A 140 -15.90 -0.20 -0.47
CA VAL A 140 -15.62 -1.46 -1.16
C VAL A 140 -16.70 -2.46 -0.79
N THR A 141 -17.36 -2.99 -1.81
CA THR A 141 -18.26 -4.13 -1.66
C THR A 141 -17.55 -5.38 -2.13
N THR A 142 -17.60 -6.44 -1.32
CA THR A 142 -16.97 -7.71 -1.69
C THR A 142 -17.98 -8.66 -2.32
N LYS A 143 -17.46 -9.55 -3.17
CA LYS A 143 -18.24 -10.60 -3.82
C LYS A 143 -18.91 -11.51 -2.80
N LYS A 144 -20.17 -11.80 -3.01
CA LYS A 144 -21.00 -12.72 -2.19
C LYS A 144 -21.46 -13.88 -3.04
N ALA A 145 -21.71 -15.03 -2.41
CA ALA A 145 -22.30 -16.16 -3.11
C ALA A 145 -23.73 -15.81 -3.54
N LYS A 146 -24.05 -16.17 -4.79
CA LYS A 146 -25.42 -16.09 -5.35
C LYS A 146 -26.09 -17.45 -5.25
N GLU A 147 -27.42 -17.47 -5.32
CA GLU A 147 -28.19 -18.71 -5.42
C GLU A 147 -27.78 -19.49 -6.67
N GLY A 148 -27.56 -20.80 -6.52
CA GLY A 148 -27.16 -21.68 -7.61
C GLY A 148 -26.35 -22.89 -7.15
N ALA A 149 -25.89 -23.66 -8.11
CA ALA A 149 -25.00 -24.79 -7.84
C ALA A 149 -23.68 -24.29 -7.23
N PRO A 150 -23.06 -25.09 -6.32
CA PRO A 150 -21.76 -24.74 -5.79
C PRO A 150 -20.73 -24.50 -6.88
N THR A 151 -19.96 -23.42 -6.76
CA THR A 151 -18.89 -23.07 -7.71
C THR A 151 -17.57 -22.91 -7.00
N LEU A 152 -16.52 -23.48 -7.60
CA LEU A 152 -15.14 -23.28 -7.18
C LEU A 152 -14.43 -22.48 -8.27
N THR A 153 -13.86 -21.34 -7.90
CA THR A 153 -13.08 -20.48 -8.80
C THR A 153 -11.64 -20.43 -8.36
N TYR A 154 -10.75 -20.35 -9.33
CA TYR A 154 -9.33 -20.11 -9.11
C TYR A 154 -8.87 -19.00 -10.06
N ASP A 155 -8.27 -17.97 -9.49
CA ASP A 155 -7.64 -16.86 -10.21
C ASP A 155 -6.15 -16.84 -9.90
N GLY A 156 -5.32 -16.92 -10.93
CA GLY A 156 -3.86 -16.88 -10.81
C GLY A 156 -3.27 -15.78 -11.68
N THR A 157 -2.45 -14.93 -11.09
CA THR A 157 -1.74 -13.86 -11.80
C THR A 157 -0.25 -13.96 -11.51
N PHE A 158 0.55 -13.92 -12.57
CA PHE A 158 2.01 -13.93 -12.51
C PHE A 158 2.55 -12.80 -13.38
N GLY A 159 3.61 -12.17 -12.95
CA GLY A 159 4.21 -11.13 -13.77
C GLY A 159 5.55 -10.67 -13.27
N PHE A 160 6.16 -9.82 -14.09
CA PHE A 160 7.41 -9.14 -13.78
C PHE A 160 7.18 -7.63 -13.79
N ARG A 161 7.90 -6.94 -12.94
CA ARG A 161 7.91 -5.48 -12.85
C ARG A 161 9.33 -4.98 -12.93
N GLN A 162 9.49 -3.85 -13.57
CA GLN A 162 10.76 -3.17 -13.72
C GLN A 162 10.56 -1.68 -13.50
N ALA A 163 11.49 -1.02 -12.84
CA ALA A 163 11.49 0.42 -12.75
C ALA A 163 11.73 1.03 -14.14
N THR A 164 10.97 2.06 -14.46
CA THR A 164 11.09 2.81 -15.72
C THR A 164 11.41 4.27 -15.42
N ASN A 165 11.99 4.97 -16.38
CA ASN A 165 12.34 6.38 -16.26
C ASN A 165 13.27 6.65 -15.07
N LEU A 166 14.27 5.78 -14.88
CA LEU A 166 15.31 5.99 -13.90
C LEU A 166 16.10 7.25 -14.26
N ILE A 167 16.58 7.94 -13.22
CA ILE A 167 17.51 9.06 -13.40
C ILE A 167 18.83 8.48 -13.91
N GLU A 168 19.35 9.06 -14.98
CA GLU A 168 20.68 8.75 -15.51
C GLU A 168 21.67 9.75 -14.93
N PRO A 169 22.42 9.40 -13.87
CA PRO A 169 23.47 10.27 -13.32
C PRO A 169 24.67 10.33 -14.28
N LEU A 170 25.53 11.31 -14.07
CA LEU A 170 26.80 11.39 -14.80
C LEU A 170 27.60 10.10 -14.61
N ASN A 171 28.18 9.60 -15.70
CA ASN A 171 29.16 8.51 -15.57
C ASN A 171 30.46 9.01 -14.91
N ALA A 172 31.35 8.09 -14.55
CA ALA A 172 32.56 8.44 -13.80
C ALA A 172 33.46 9.41 -14.55
N GLU A 173 33.58 9.29 -15.88
CA GLU A 173 34.44 10.19 -16.70
C GLU A 173 33.85 11.60 -16.72
N GLU A 174 32.56 11.71 -16.98
CA GLU A 174 31.85 12.99 -16.98
C GLU A 174 31.91 13.67 -15.62
N GLN A 175 31.76 12.89 -14.55
CA GLN A 175 31.81 13.37 -13.18
C GLN A 175 33.20 13.90 -12.80
N VAL A 176 34.26 13.15 -13.12
CA VAL A 176 35.64 13.57 -12.90
C VAL A 176 35.96 14.86 -13.67
N GLU A 177 35.57 14.92 -14.95
CA GLU A 177 35.77 16.10 -15.78
C GLU A 177 34.98 17.32 -15.27
N MET A 178 33.76 17.14 -14.86
CA MET A 178 32.94 18.20 -14.26
C MET A 178 33.61 18.73 -12.98
N ARG A 179 34.08 17.82 -12.12
CA ARG A 179 34.79 18.21 -10.88
C ARG A 179 36.10 18.92 -11.17
N ARG A 180 36.89 18.41 -12.08
CA ARG A 180 38.15 19.07 -12.50
C ARG A 180 37.89 20.51 -12.95
N ARG A 181 36.94 20.71 -13.85
CA ARG A 181 36.55 22.07 -14.32
C ARG A 181 36.02 22.96 -13.21
N SER A 182 35.26 22.41 -12.28
CA SER A 182 34.73 23.17 -11.15
C SER A 182 35.86 23.72 -10.27
N TYR A 183 36.83 22.88 -9.92
CA TYR A 183 37.96 23.30 -9.10
C TYR A 183 38.90 24.27 -9.85
N GLU A 184 39.16 24.00 -11.13
CA GLU A 184 39.94 24.92 -11.99
C GLU A 184 39.29 26.32 -12.06
N ASN A 185 37.99 26.38 -12.28
CA ASN A 185 37.24 27.66 -12.34
C ASN A 185 37.24 28.38 -10.99
N ALA A 186 37.24 27.65 -9.89
CA ALA A 186 37.35 28.20 -8.54
C ALA A 186 38.81 28.60 -8.15
N GLY A 187 39.80 28.31 -8.98
CA GLY A 187 41.22 28.54 -8.66
C GLY A 187 41.73 27.65 -7.52
N GLN A 188 41.08 26.52 -7.30
CA GLN A 188 41.41 25.56 -6.23
C GLN A 188 42.10 24.32 -6.79
N ALA A 189 42.94 23.66 -5.96
CA ALA A 189 43.53 22.40 -6.30
C ALA A 189 42.44 21.29 -6.30
N LEU A 190 42.54 20.39 -7.28
CA LEU A 190 41.67 19.20 -7.33
C LEU A 190 41.97 18.27 -6.15
N PRO A 191 40.99 17.90 -5.31
CA PRO A 191 41.20 16.94 -4.23
C PRO A 191 41.75 15.60 -4.71
N ASP A 192 42.51 14.94 -3.85
CA ASP A 192 43.19 13.69 -4.17
C ASP A 192 42.25 12.57 -4.59
N GLY A 193 41.05 12.52 -4.03
CA GLY A 193 40.02 11.58 -4.38
C GLY A 193 39.54 11.66 -5.84
N TRP A 194 39.68 12.83 -6.47
CA TRP A 194 39.33 13.05 -7.89
C TRP A 194 40.53 13.06 -8.83
N ASN A 195 41.71 12.91 -8.28
CA ASN A 195 42.95 12.94 -9.05
C ASN A 195 43.33 11.53 -9.53
N VAL A 196 43.17 11.24 -10.82
CA VAL A 196 43.43 9.92 -11.41
C VAL A 196 44.87 9.42 -11.23
N THR A 197 45.83 10.34 -10.99
CA THR A 197 47.26 9.98 -10.73
C THR A 197 47.42 9.50 -9.29
N LYS A 198 46.78 10.16 -8.34
CA LYS A 198 46.81 9.82 -6.92
C LYS A 198 45.83 8.72 -6.55
N ASN A 199 44.71 8.68 -7.24
CA ASN A 199 43.66 7.70 -7.09
C ASN A 199 43.28 7.04 -8.44
N PRO A 200 44.03 6.00 -8.85
CA PRO A 200 43.78 5.35 -10.15
C PRO A 200 42.41 4.72 -10.29
N TRP A 201 41.70 4.38 -9.22
CA TRP A 201 40.36 3.80 -9.24
C TRP A 201 39.32 4.74 -9.86
N VAL A 202 39.48 6.05 -9.67
CA VAL A 202 38.63 7.06 -10.28
C VAL A 202 38.65 6.97 -11.81
N GLY A 203 39.80 6.58 -12.39
CA GLY A 203 39.93 6.37 -13.82
C GLY A 203 39.37 5.05 -14.34
N THR A 204 39.06 4.09 -13.48
CA THR A 204 38.66 2.72 -13.85
C THR A 204 37.26 2.30 -13.38
N THR A 205 36.84 2.81 -12.23
CA THR A 205 35.53 2.45 -11.65
C THR A 205 34.38 3.09 -12.43
N ARG A 206 33.35 2.30 -12.70
CA ARG A 206 32.16 2.69 -13.47
C ARG A 206 30.92 2.08 -12.83
N THR A 207 30.62 2.51 -11.63
CA THR A 207 29.46 1.99 -10.90
C THR A 207 28.19 2.64 -11.39
N ASP A 208 27.27 1.85 -11.91
CA ASP A 208 25.89 2.25 -12.09
C ASP A 208 25.11 1.94 -10.80
N TRP A 209 24.91 2.97 -9.99
CA TRP A 209 24.25 2.84 -8.69
C TRP A 209 22.77 2.55 -8.83
N MET A 210 22.14 3.03 -9.92
CA MET A 210 20.72 2.72 -10.17
C MET A 210 20.53 1.27 -10.54
N ASP A 211 21.35 0.73 -11.43
CA ASP A 211 21.32 -0.70 -11.80
C ASP A 211 21.65 -1.60 -10.59
N ALA A 212 22.55 -1.14 -9.70
CA ALA A 212 22.94 -1.89 -8.51
C ALA A 212 21.80 -2.08 -7.49
N ILE A 213 20.85 -1.14 -7.40
CA ILE A 213 19.75 -1.19 -6.43
C ILE A 213 18.43 -1.64 -7.01
N PHE A 214 18.23 -1.53 -8.33
CA PHE A 214 17.00 -1.97 -8.98
C PHE A 214 17.16 -3.35 -9.61
N ARG A 215 16.05 -4.08 -9.65
CA ARG A 215 15.97 -5.40 -10.30
C ARG A 215 14.64 -5.56 -11.00
N THR A 216 14.60 -6.52 -11.93
CA THR A 216 13.33 -7.06 -12.39
C THR A 216 12.70 -7.89 -11.28
N ALA A 217 11.54 -7.47 -10.80
CA ALA A 217 10.84 -8.06 -9.67
C ALA A 217 9.74 -9.00 -10.15
N PHE A 218 9.69 -10.19 -9.58
CA PHE A 218 8.62 -11.18 -9.83
C PHE A 218 7.49 -10.99 -8.83
N TYR A 219 6.25 -11.09 -9.30
CA TYR A 219 5.08 -11.17 -8.43
C TYR A 219 4.17 -12.32 -8.83
N GLN A 220 3.47 -12.87 -7.86
CA GLN A 220 2.43 -13.88 -8.05
C GLN A 220 1.29 -13.68 -7.08
N ARG A 221 0.08 -13.94 -7.56
CA ARG A 221 -1.16 -13.88 -6.80
C ARG A 221 -2.01 -15.08 -7.10
N HIS A 222 -2.60 -15.63 -6.08
CA HIS A 222 -3.50 -16.78 -6.16
C HIS A 222 -4.73 -16.50 -5.32
N ASN A 223 -5.90 -16.73 -5.88
CA ASN A 223 -7.16 -16.66 -5.15
C ASN A 223 -7.98 -17.90 -5.48
N ILE A 224 -8.43 -18.61 -4.45
CA ILE A 224 -9.35 -19.74 -4.57
C ILE A 224 -10.63 -19.37 -3.82
N ALA A 225 -11.79 -19.46 -4.46
CA ALA A 225 -13.04 -19.15 -3.80
C ALA A 225 -14.10 -20.22 -4.07
N LEU A 226 -14.73 -20.67 -2.98
CA LEU A 226 -15.88 -21.58 -2.99
C LEU A 226 -17.13 -20.77 -2.69
N ASN A 227 -18.11 -20.84 -3.58
CA ASN A 227 -19.43 -20.22 -3.41
C ASN A 227 -20.49 -21.31 -3.31
N VAL A 228 -21.37 -21.18 -2.32
CA VAL A 228 -22.51 -22.06 -2.12
C VAL A 228 -23.71 -21.17 -1.77
N GLY A 229 -24.80 -21.27 -2.52
CA GLY A 229 -25.99 -20.46 -2.29
C GLY A 229 -27.28 -21.22 -2.53
N THR A 230 -28.26 -20.96 -1.66
CA THR A 230 -29.63 -21.41 -1.77
C THR A 230 -30.57 -20.21 -1.67
N ASP A 231 -31.88 -20.43 -1.76
CA ASP A 231 -32.91 -19.40 -1.52
C ASP A 231 -32.83 -18.74 -0.12
N LYS A 232 -32.28 -19.48 0.88
CA LYS A 232 -32.24 -19.03 2.29
C LYS A 232 -30.85 -18.80 2.83
N SER A 233 -29.82 -19.27 2.15
CA SER A 233 -28.46 -19.13 2.63
C SER A 233 -27.48 -18.89 1.51
N SER A 234 -26.46 -18.10 1.79
CA SER A 234 -25.30 -17.94 0.91
C SER A 234 -24.01 -17.96 1.71
N SER A 235 -23.00 -18.63 1.19
CA SER A 235 -21.68 -18.72 1.81
C SER A 235 -20.61 -18.65 0.75
N ARG A 236 -19.65 -17.72 0.94
CA ARG A 236 -18.43 -17.62 0.14
C ARG A 236 -17.23 -17.77 1.06
N LEU A 237 -16.35 -18.68 0.74
CA LEU A 237 -15.05 -18.84 1.39
C LEU A 237 -13.97 -18.58 0.34
N SER A 238 -13.09 -17.61 0.59
CA SER A 238 -11.93 -17.36 -0.27
C SER A 238 -10.62 -17.47 0.51
N LEU A 239 -9.60 -18.00 -0.15
CA LEU A 239 -8.23 -18.09 0.31
C LEU A 239 -7.35 -17.41 -0.74
N SER A 240 -6.60 -16.39 -0.31
CA SER A 240 -5.69 -15.66 -1.18
C SER A 240 -4.25 -15.73 -0.68
N PHE A 241 -3.33 -15.83 -1.62
CA PHE A 241 -1.90 -15.74 -1.39
C PHE A 241 -1.28 -14.79 -2.42
N ASP A 242 -0.60 -13.76 -1.93
CA ASP A 242 0.15 -12.80 -2.73
C ASP A 242 1.62 -12.84 -2.31
N ASN A 243 2.52 -12.83 -3.28
CA ASN A 243 3.95 -12.69 -3.07
C ASN A 243 4.49 -11.66 -4.07
N ASP A 244 4.70 -10.46 -3.57
CA ASP A 244 5.19 -9.31 -4.33
C ASP A 244 6.64 -9.03 -3.97
N GLN A 245 7.56 -9.25 -4.90
CA GLN A 245 8.93 -8.76 -4.78
C GLN A 245 8.98 -7.29 -5.22
N GLY A 246 9.77 -6.48 -4.52
CA GLY A 246 10.02 -5.10 -4.89
C GLY A 246 11.03 -4.98 -6.03
N THR A 247 10.93 -3.90 -6.80
CA THR A 247 11.93 -3.52 -7.79
C THR A 247 13.23 -3.05 -7.15
N LEU A 248 13.19 -2.58 -5.91
CA LEU A 248 14.40 -2.44 -5.07
C LEU A 248 14.83 -3.81 -4.55
N ILE A 249 16.13 -4.09 -4.60
CA ILE A 249 16.66 -5.35 -4.06
C ILE A 249 16.27 -5.54 -2.59
N ASN A 250 16.08 -6.81 -2.18
CA ASN A 250 15.77 -7.21 -0.80
C ASN A 250 14.46 -6.65 -0.21
N THR A 251 13.59 -6.05 -1.02
CA THR A 251 12.24 -5.65 -0.58
C THR A 251 11.19 -6.66 -1.04
N TYR A 252 10.21 -6.94 -0.19
CA TYR A 252 9.10 -7.85 -0.52
C TYR A 252 7.90 -7.66 0.41
N LYS A 253 6.73 -8.11 -0.06
CA LYS A 253 5.50 -8.23 0.71
C LYS A 253 4.80 -9.54 0.37
N LYS A 254 4.45 -10.31 1.40
CA LYS A 254 3.72 -11.56 1.28
C LYS A 254 2.45 -11.47 2.11
N ASN A 255 1.32 -11.80 1.51
CA ASN A 255 0.03 -11.86 2.18
C ASN A 255 -0.53 -13.28 2.07
N LEU A 256 -1.05 -13.78 3.15
CA LEU A 256 -1.93 -14.94 3.17
C LEU A 256 -3.22 -14.52 3.87
N ALA A 257 -4.36 -14.65 3.20
CA ALA A 257 -5.61 -14.21 3.78
C ALA A 257 -6.73 -15.23 3.50
N LEU A 258 -7.61 -15.34 4.47
CA LEU A 258 -8.85 -16.11 4.39
C LEU A 258 -10.01 -15.16 4.65
N ARG A 259 -11.04 -15.24 3.81
CA ARG A 259 -12.29 -14.50 4.00
C ARG A 259 -13.48 -15.46 3.92
N TYR A 260 -14.39 -15.33 4.86
CA TYR A 260 -15.67 -15.99 4.85
C TYR A 260 -16.79 -14.98 4.94
N ASN A 261 -17.71 -15.03 3.98
CA ASN A 261 -18.96 -14.29 4.03
C ASN A 261 -20.10 -15.31 4.09
N GLY A 262 -20.89 -15.24 5.13
CA GLY A 262 -22.06 -16.09 5.30
C GLY A 262 -23.31 -15.28 5.55
N LYS A 263 -24.43 -15.67 4.95
CA LYS A 263 -25.76 -15.12 5.23
C LYS A 263 -26.77 -16.25 5.29
N MET A 264 -27.62 -16.24 6.32
CA MET A 264 -28.67 -17.23 6.50
C MET A 264 -29.96 -16.58 6.97
N GLN A 265 -31.03 -16.81 6.22
CA GLN A 265 -32.38 -16.44 6.61
C GLN A 265 -33.00 -17.55 7.44
N LEU A 266 -33.09 -17.35 8.75
CA LEU A 266 -33.66 -18.33 9.69
C LEU A 266 -35.14 -18.51 9.49
N ASN A 267 -35.84 -17.41 9.23
CA ASN A 267 -37.27 -17.37 8.92
C ASN A 267 -37.58 -16.08 8.15
N LYS A 268 -38.87 -15.79 7.88
CA LYS A 268 -39.29 -14.61 7.11
C LYS A 268 -38.96 -13.25 7.79
N TRP A 269 -38.55 -13.25 9.05
CA TRP A 269 -38.27 -12.05 9.81
C TRP A 269 -36.79 -11.89 10.18
N ILE A 270 -36.06 -13.00 10.35
CA ILE A 270 -34.74 -13.00 10.94
C ILE A 270 -33.70 -13.50 9.94
N THR A 271 -32.68 -12.65 9.72
CA THR A 271 -31.50 -12.99 8.95
C THR A 271 -30.25 -12.77 9.81
N ILE A 272 -29.33 -13.71 9.77
CA ILE A 272 -27.99 -13.60 10.38
C ILE A 272 -26.96 -13.60 9.28
N SER A 273 -25.95 -12.74 9.43
CA SER A 273 -24.78 -12.75 8.54
C SER A 273 -23.48 -12.62 9.32
N GLU A 274 -22.45 -13.21 8.77
CA GLU A 274 -21.08 -13.18 9.29
C GLU A 274 -20.13 -12.81 8.17
N ASP A 275 -19.21 -11.91 8.46
CA ASP A 275 -18.04 -11.58 7.65
C ASP A 275 -16.79 -11.79 8.52
N LEU A 276 -16.03 -12.83 8.23
CA LEU A 276 -14.80 -13.17 8.93
C LEU A 276 -13.61 -12.99 7.99
N VAL A 277 -12.62 -12.25 8.43
CA VAL A 277 -11.36 -12.06 7.74
C VAL A 277 -10.23 -12.44 8.68
N TRP A 278 -9.32 -13.28 8.20
CA TRP A 278 -8.01 -13.47 8.76
C TRP A 278 -6.97 -13.11 7.70
N LYS A 279 -6.00 -12.27 8.05
CA LYS A 279 -4.93 -11.85 7.14
C LYS A 279 -3.59 -11.87 7.87
N ASN A 280 -2.60 -12.47 7.25
CA ASN A 280 -1.22 -12.48 7.72
C ASN A 280 -0.34 -11.83 6.65
N THR A 281 0.34 -10.74 7.02
CA THR A 281 1.26 -10.02 6.15
C THR A 281 2.67 -10.14 6.71
N THR A 282 3.61 -10.52 5.88
CA THR A 282 5.04 -10.49 6.17
C THR A 282 5.71 -9.62 5.14
N SER A 283 6.55 -8.69 5.58
CA SER A 283 7.22 -7.79 4.65
C SER A 283 8.61 -7.39 5.12
N ARG A 284 9.42 -7.06 4.15
CA ARG A 284 10.67 -6.32 4.30
C ARG A 284 10.57 -5.07 3.45
N SER A 285 10.56 -3.94 4.10
CA SER A 285 10.51 -2.63 3.48
C SER A 285 11.83 -1.90 3.67
N LYS A 286 12.05 -0.90 2.87
CA LYS A 286 13.07 0.11 3.10
C LYS A 286 12.44 1.47 2.85
N GLU A 287 12.61 2.36 3.81
CA GLU A 287 12.18 3.74 3.65
C GLU A 287 12.83 4.33 2.40
N THR A 288 12.01 4.89 1.54
CA THR A 288 12.46 5.57 0.31
C THR A 288 12.50 7.07 0.52
N ASP A 289 12.82 7.48 1.76
CA ASP A 289 12.85 8.87 2.18
C ASP A 289 13.71 9.74 1.27
N ASN A 290 13.37 11.02 1.20
CA ASN A 290 14.11 12.04 0.49
C ASN A 290 15.40 12.42 1.25
N ASP A 291 16.11 11.43 1.80
CA ASP A 291 17.33 11.58 2.56
C ASP A 291 18.42 10.68 1.97
N ALA A 292 19.56 11.25 1.64
CA ALA A 292 20.71 10.54 1.11
C ALA A 292 21.41 9.63 2.16
N TYR A 293 21.06 9.73 3.44
CA TYR A 293 21.60 8.90 4.52
C TYR A 293 20.83 7.60 4.72
N THR A 294 19.51 7.64 4.50
CA THR A 294 18.60 6.54 4.79
C THR A 294 17.82 6.05 3.57
N GLY A 295 17.62 6.94 2.58
CA GLY A 295 16.90 6.65 1.34
C GLY A 295 17.80 6.05 0.26
N PRO A 296 17.64 4.79 -0.12
CA PRO A 296 18.55 4.15 -1.09
C PRO A 296 18.49 4.77 -2.49
N ILE A 297 17.33 5.27 -2.92
CA ILE A 297 17.18 5.88 -4.25
C ILE A 297 17.91 7.21 -4.31
N LEU A 298 17.69 8.09 -3.33
CA LEU A 298 18.36 9.39 -3.30
C LEU A 298 19.87 9.22 -3.08
N SER A 299 20.26 8.26 -2.23
CA SER A 299 21.65 7.90 -2.05
C SER A 299 22.31 7.46 -3.36
N ALA A 300 21.64 6.63 -4.16
CA ALA A 300 22.14 6.20 -5.47
C ALA A 300 22.35 7.37 -6.45
N VAL A 301 21.49 8.39 -6.40
CA VAL A 301 21.65 9.61 -7.22
C VAL A 301 22.88 10.43 -6.79
N TYR A 302 23.16 10.47 -5.48
CA TYR A 302 24.27 11.26 -4.94
C TYR A 302 25.62 10.52 -4.92
N MET A 303 25.60 9.19 -4.97
CA MET A 303 26.85 8.42 -4.98
C MET A 303 27.65 8.65 -6.26
N PRO A 304 28.97 8.91 -6.15
CA PRO A 304 29.79 9.06 -7.34
C PRO A 304 29.98 7.72 -8.06
N ALA A 305 29.85 7.76 -9.39
CA ALA A 305 30.06 6.59 -10.24
C ALA A 305 31.51 6.04 -10.18
N SER A 306 32.44 6.85 -9.68
CA SER A 306 33.83 6.44 -9.41
C SER A 306 34.02 5.69 -8.09
N ALA A 307 32.99 5.63 -7.23
CA ALA A 307 33.03 4.83 -6.01
C ALA A 307 32.57 3.38 -6.28
N THR A 308 33.20 2.42 -5.61
CA THR A 308 32.89 1.00 -5.75
C THR A 308 31.75 0.58 -4.82
N ILE A 309 30.96 -0.41 -5.21
CA ILE A 309 29.94 -1.02 -4.31
C ILE A 309 30.64 -1.70 -3.14
N TYR A 310 31.67 -2.46 -3.43
CA TYR A 310 32.53 -3.11 -2.43
C TYR A 310 33.95 -2.65 -2.57
N ASN A 311 34.61 -2.47 -1.43
CA ASN A 311 36.03 -2.13 -1.37
C ASN A 311 36.85 -3.30 -1.93
N PRO A 312 37.65 -3.08 -2.97
CA PRO A 312 38.41 -4.15 -3.59
C PRO A 312 39.53 -4.69 -2.70
N LEU A 313 39.89 -4.01 -1.60
CA LEU A 313 40.98 -4.41 -0.72
C LEU A 313 40.54 -5.46 0.31
N ASP A 314 39.29 -5.38 0.82
CA ASP A 314 38.84 -6.24 1.90
C ASP A 314 37.40 -6.75 1.74
N GLY A 315 36.69 -6.31 0.70
CA GLY A 315 35.31 -6.70 0.42
C GLY A 315 34.23 -6.00 1.29
N SER A 316 34.61 -5.06 2.13
CA SER A 316 33.69 -4.21 2.86
C SER A 316 32.88 -3.32 1.90
N TYR A 317 31.79 -2.70 2.36
CA TYR A 317 31.07 -1.77 1.51
C TYR A 317 31.91 -0.55 1.17
N GLY A 318 31.98 -0.22 -0.10
CA GLY A 318 32.57 1.03 -0.58
C GLY A 318 31.69 2.22 -0.17
N GLY A 319 32.30 3.39 -0.09
CA GLY A 319 31.58 4.58 0.36
C GLY A 319 32.15 5.86 -0.19
N THR A 320 31.50 6.94 0.15
CA THR A 320 32.04 8.28 0.03
C THR A 320 33.02 8.49 1.15
N THR A 321 34.05 9.26 0.89
CA THR A 321 35.23 9.37 1.67
C THR A 321 35.11 9.94 3.05
N THR A 322 36.17 9.65 3.74
CA THR A 322 36.52 10.22 5.01
C THR A 322 37.83 11.02 4.88
N GLU A 323 37.91 12.09 5.61
CA GLU A 323 39.18 12.79 5.85
C GLU A 323 39.99 12.13 6.98
N ASP A 324 39.48 11.05 7.59
CA ASP A 324 40.14 10.33 8.66
C ASP A 324 41.43 9.63 8.13
N PRO A 325 42.64 10.02 8.61
CA PRO A 325 43.88 9.45 8.14
C PRO A 325 43.95 7.93 8.32
N ALA A 326 43.34 7.38 9.35
CA ALA A 326 43.36 5.94 9.59
C ALA A 326 42.58 5.18 8.52
N TYR A 327 41.49 5.73 8.02
CA TYR A 327 40.76 5.17 6.89
C TYR A 327 41.52 5.30 5.57
N ILE A 328 42.18 6.43 5.34
CA ILE A 328 43.02 6.64 4.16
C ILE A 328 44.19 5.67 4.15
N GLU A 329 44.81 5.44 5.30
CA GLU A 329 45.87 4.45 5.45
C GLU A 329 45.39 3.02 5.17
N LYS A 330 44.22 2.67 5.73
CA LYS A 330 43.62 1.33 5.59
C LYS A 330 43.10 1.03 4.19
N TYR A 331 42.41 1.97 3.57
CA TYR A 331 41.66 1.73 2.34
C TYR A 331 42.22 2.42 1.09
N GLY A 332 43.23 3.24 1.26
CA GLY A 332 43.85 3.98 0.18
C GLY A 332 43.21 5.34 -0.11
N SER A 333 43.88 6.13 -0.93
CA SER A 333 43.48 7.51 -1.24
C SER A 333 42.26 7.61 -2.19
N ASN A 334 41.85 6.50 -2.81
CA ASN A 334 40.66 6.46 -3.66
C ASN A 334 39.37 6.77 -2.92
N PHE A 335 39.41 6.74 -1.61
CA PHE A 335 38.29 7.14 -0.78
C PHE A 335 38.49 8.52 -0.12
N ALA A 336 39.62 9.20 -0.34
CA ALA A 336 39.85 10.53 0.19
C ALA A 336 39.09 11.59 -0.64
N ASP A 337 38.39 12.49 0.03
CA ASP A 337 37.70 13.65 -0.56
C ASP A 337 36.67 13.39 -1.67
N ALA A 338 36.26 12.14 -1.87
CA ALA A 338 35.14 11.88 -2.74
C ALA A 338 33.85 12.06 -1.94
N HIS A 339 33.32 13.02 -2.01
CA HIS A 339 32.10 13.70 -1.64
C HIS A 339 30.98 13.07 -0.88
N GLY A 340 30.62 13.79 0.12
CA GLY A 340 29.22 14.09 0.51
C GLY A 340 28.66 13.08 1.47
N ASP A 341 27.44 13.38 1.83
CA ASP A 341 26.72 12.68 2.86
C ASP A 341 26.05 11.39 2.38
N ALA A 342 26.17 11.07 1.09
CA ALA A 342 25.57 9.85 0.54
C ALA A 342 26.18 8.60 1.18
N VAL A 343 25.32 7.63 1.40
CA VAL A 343 25.66 6.32 1.95
C VAL A 343 25.53 5.28 0.84
N ASN A 344 26.36 4.25 0.86
CA ASN A 344 26.25 3.17 -0.13
C ASN A 344 24.82 2.60 -0.17
N PRO A 345 24.08 2.77 -1.26
CA PRO A 345 22.67 2.39 -1.32
C PRO A 345 22.47 0.87 -1.34
N VAL A 346 23.42 0.11 -1.85
CA VAL A 346 23.40 -1.37 -1.80
C VAL A 346 23.51 -1.82 -0.34
N ARG A 347 24.40 -1.19 0.44
CA ARG A 347 24.50 -1.44 1.88
C ARG A 347 23.19 -1.17 2.60
N LEU A 348 22.53 -0.04 2.29
CA LEU A 348 21.23 0.29 2.91
C LEU A 348 20.19 -0.82 2.68
N LEU A 349 20.24 -1.48 1.54
CA LEU A 349 19.29 -2.53 1.16
C LEU A 349 19.69 -3.93 1.63
N GLU A 350 20.99 -4.20 1.80
CA GLU A 350 21.49 -5.54 2.14
C GLU A 350 21.80 -5.71 3.63
N ALA A 351 22.51 -4.74 4.22
CA ALA A 351 23.08 -4.93 5.54
C ALA A 351 22.08 -4.79 6.69
N GLU A 352 21.00 -4.02 6.51
CA GLU A 352 19.96 -3.90 7.52
C GLU A 352 18.98 -5.06 7.41
N ASN A 353 18.84 -5.85 8.47
CA ASN A 353 17.82 -6.89 8.53
C ASN A 353 16.54 -6.34 9.15
N LEU A 354 15.59 -5.97 8.30
CA LEU A 354 14.29 -5.43 8.69
C LEU A 354 13.19 -6.43 8.35
N TYR A 355 12.34 -6.71 9.32
CA TYR A 355 11.26 -7.67 9.20
C TYR A 355 9.99 -7.16 9.89
N ASN A 356 8.89 -7.14 9.15
CA ASN A 356 7.57 -6.78 9.66
C ASN A 356 6.61 -7.96 9.51
N LYS A 357 5.84 -8.21 10.54
CA LYS A 357 4.75 -9.19 10.51
C LYS A 357 3.49 -8.62 11.15
N THR A 358 2.38 -8.66 10.42
CA THR A 358 1.07 -8.29 10.93
C THR A 358 0.11 -9.44 10.77
N SER A 359 -0.64 -9.75 11.80
CA SER A 359 -1.73 -10.73 11.77
C SER A 359 -3.00 -10.06 12.24
N ASP A 360 -4.00 -10.01 11.35
CA ASP A 360 -5.29 -9.36 11.55
C ASP A 360 -6.40 -10.41 11.55
N VAL A 361 -7.32 -10.29 12.50
CA VAL A 361 -8.60 -11.01 12.52
C VAL A 361 -9.70 -9.99 12.65
N TRP A 362 -10.66 -10.03 11.73
CA TRP A 362 -11.86 -9.22 11.76
C TRP A 362 -13.07 -10.13 11.69
N SER A 363 -14.04 -9.94 12.58
CA SER A 363 -15.32 -10.64 12.58
C SER A 363 -16.43 -9.61 12.69
N THR A 364 -17.38 -9.68 11.78
CA THR A 364 -18.58 -8.81 11.77
C THR A 364 -19.80 -9.68 11.71
N THR A 365 -20.47 -9.83 12.84
CA THR A 365 -21.75 -10.54 12.94
C THR A 365 -22.89 -9.54 12.87
N SER A 366 -23.90 -9.81 12.04
CA SER A 366 -25.09 -8.97 11.92
C SER A 366 -26.35 -9.79 12.12
N LEU A 367 -27.28 -9.23 12.89
CA LEU A 367 -28.65 -9.72 13.06
C LEU A 367 -29.59 -8.70 12.45
N GLU A 368 -30.34 -9.11 11.45
CA GLU A 368 -31.41 -8.31 10.84
C GLU A 368 -32.76 -8.88 11.22
N ILE A 369 -33.62 -8.02 11.76
CA ILE A 369 -35.06 -8.33 12.03
C ILE A 369 -35.90 -7.38 11.18
N GLY A 370 -36.61 -7.95 10.20
CA GLY A 370 -37.40 -7.19 9.25
C GLY A 370 -38.76 -7.85 9.01
N ASN A 371 -39.63 -7.14 8.28
CA ASN A 371 -40.96 -7.63 7.90
C ASN A 371 -41.92 -8.02 9.07
N VAL A 372 -41.59 -7.60 10.30
CA VAL A 372 -42.50 -7.76 11.46
C VAL A 372 -43.66 -6.76 11.33
N LEU A 373 -43.35 -5.53 10.97
CA LEU A 373 -44.27 -4.50 10.56
C LEU A 373 -43.84 -3.98 9.16
N PRO A 374 -44.81 -3.63 8.29
CA PRO A 374 -44.48 -3.09 6.97
C PRO A 374 -43.56 -1.88 7.07
N GLY A 375 -42.44 -1.92 6.37
CA GLY A 375 -41.47 -0.85 6.34
C GLY A 375 -40.48 -0.77 7.53
N LEU A 376 -40.72 -1.55 8.59
CA LEU A 376 -39.83 -1.52 9.78
C LEU A 376 -38.76 -2.60 9.69
N LYS A 377 -37.47 -2.17 9.88
CA LYS A 377 -36.32 -3.05 9.91
C LYS A 377 -35.36 -2.63 11.04
N PHE A 378 -34.91 -3.61 11.80
CA PHE A 378 -33.87 -3.45 12.82
C PHE A 378 -32.64 -4.26 12.41
N VAL A 379 -31.46 -3.63 12.48
CA VAL A 379 -30.17 -4.28 12.25
C VAL A 379 -29.26 -4.03 13.44
N SER A 380 -28.79 -5.11 14.07
CA SER A 380 -27.72 -5.06 15.07
C SER A 380 -26.47 -5.67 14.48
N ARG A 381 -25.36 -4.93 14.51
CA ARG A 381 -24.06 -5.34 14.01
C ARG A 381 -23.04 -5.27 15.13
N PHE A 382 -22.25 -6.33 15.26
CA PHE A 382 -21.11 -6.39 16.16
C PHE A 382 -19.85 -6.70 15.34
N THR A 383 -18.86 -5.81 15.41
CA THR A 383 -17.57 -5.99 14.77
C THR A 383 -16.50 -6.13 15.83
N TYR A 384 -15.66 -7.14 15.70
CA TYR A 384 -14.46 -7.34 16.52
C TYR A 384 -13.21 -7.37 15.63
N ASN A 385 -12.18 -6.67 16.06
CA ASN A 385 -10.87 -6.65 15.41
C ASN A 385 -9.78 -7.01 16.41
N LEU A 386 -8.90 -7.91 16.00
CA LEU A 386 -7.69 -8.28 16.72
C LEU A 386 -6.50 -8.16 15.76
N GLN A 387 -5.53 -7.30 16.10
CA GLN A 387 -4.29 -7.18 15.36
C GLN A 387 -3.10 -7.48 16.27
N ASN A 388 -2.20 -8.33 15.77
CA ASN A 388 -0.88 -8.52 16.35
C ASN A 388 0.16 -8.03 15.36
N TYR A 389 1.05 -7.19 15.82
CA TYR A 389 2.14 -6.61 15.06
C TYR A 389 3.47 -6.98 15.68
N TYR A 390 4.43 -7.32 14.85
CA TYR A 390 5.81 -7.56 15.23
C TYR A 390 6.73 -6.90 14.21
N TYR A 391 7.70 -6.16 14.71
CA TYR A 391 8.74 -5.49 13.94
C TYR A 391 10.09 -5.82 14.56
N LYS A 392 11.06 -6.16 13.72
CA LYS A 392 12.46 -6.31 14.11
C LYS A 392 13.32 -5.58 13.08
N LYS A 393 14.24 -4.76 13.58
CA LYS A 393 15.32 -4.16 12.80
C LYS A 393 16.63 -4.50 13.50
N PHE A 394 17.52 -5.18 12.79
CA PHE A 394 18.88 -5.43 13.23
C PHE A 394 19.85 -4.69 12.34
N ASN A 395 20.75 -3.94 12.96
CA ASN A 395 21.78 -3.16 12.31
C ASN A 395 23.14 -3.73 12.76
N PRO A 396 23.82 -4.52 11.92
CA PRO A 396 25.07 -5.20 12.30
C PRO A 396 26.25 -4.22 12.42
N ILE A 397 27.29 -4.66 13.10
CA ILE A 397 28.62 -4.01 13.00
C ILE A 397 29.07 -4.09 11.55
N ARG A 398 29.52 -2.97 11.02
CA ARG A 398 30.03 -2.87 9.66
C ARG A 398 31.28 -2.01 9.63
N ASP A 399 32.31 -2.55 9.03
CA ASP A 399 33.47 -1.79 8.61
C ASP A 399 33.18 -1.32 7.18
N GLU A 400 33.01 -0.02 7.02
CA GLU A 400 32.77 0.60 5.71
C GLU A 400 33.43 1.96 5.64
N VAL A 401 33.83 2.32 4.44
CA VAL A 401 34.47 3.61 4.20
C VAL A 401 33.52 4.76 4.47
N GLY A 402 33.96 5.71 5.27
CA GLY A 402 33.26 6.95 5.55
C GLY A 402 32.19 6.88 6.65
N LYS A 403 31.42 5.80 6.74
CA LYS A 403 30.32 5.69 7.72
C LYS A 403 30.23 4.31 8.36
N PRO A 404 31.26 3.87 9.10
CA PRO A 404 31.23 2.57 9.76
C PRO A 404 30.16 2.52 10.84
N ASN A 405 29.57 1.35 11.03
CA ASN A 405 28.74 1.07 12.20
C ASN A 405 29.58 0.24 13.19
N LEU A 406 30.08 0.88 14.22
CA LEU A 406 30.98 0.26 15.19
C LEU A 406 30.26 -0.49 16.32
N SER A 407 28.92 -0.32 16.43
CA SER A 407 28.10 -0.94 17.45
C SER A 407 26.86 -1.53 16.80
N ASN A 408 26.62 -2.83 16.97
CA ASN A 408 25.38 -3.41 16.51
C ASN A 408 24.20 -2.93 17.39
N ASN A 409 23.02 -2.87 16.80
CA ASN A 409 21.83 -2.63 17.56
C ASN A 409 20.66 -3.44 16.98
N VAL A 410 19.76 -3.83 17.87
CA VAL A 410 18.47 -4.42 17.54
C VAL A 410 17.36 -3.55 18.12
N GLN A 411 16.34 -3.32 17.32
CA GLN A 411 15.09 -2.72 17.74
C GLN A 411 13.98 -3.72 17.48
N GLU A 412 13.25 -4.08 18.52
CA GLU A 412 12.07 -4.93 18.40
C GLU A 412 10.84 -4.20 18.95
N GLN A 413 9.76 -4.25 18.18
CA GLN A 413 8.47 -3.72 18.59
C GLN A 413 7.43 -4.82 18.45
N SER A 414 6.61 -4.97 19.47
CA SER A 414 5.46 -5.86 19.42
C SER A 414 4.27 -5.15 20.04
N TYR A 415 3.14 -5.16 19.35
CA TYR A 415 1.90 -4.72 19.97
C TYR A 415 0.73 -5.63 19.59
N ARG A 416 -0.21 -5.67 20.52
CA ARG A 416 -1.54 -6.23 20.32
C ARG A 416 -2.55 -5.09 20.41
N MET A 417 -3.41 -5.02 19.43
CA MET A 417 -4.56 -4.13 19.37
C MET A 417 -5.82 -4.99 19.37
N ASP A 418 -6.75 -4.67 20.22
CA ASP A 418 -8.11 -5.21 20.19
C ASP A 418 -9.13 -4.07 20.17
N ALA A 419 -10.10 -4.20 19.31
CA ALA A 419 -11.17 -3.23 19.17
C ALA A 419 -12.49 -3.94 18.93
N TRP A 420 -13.58 -3.36 19.45
CA TRP A 420 -14.90 -3.80 19.09
C TRP A 420 -15.82 -2.60 18.86
N LYS A 421 -16.81 -2.81 18.01
CA LYS A 421 -17.83 -1.83 17.70
C LYS A 421 -19.19 -2.52 17.63
N THR A 422 -20.19 -1.92 18.23
CA THR A 422 -21.58 -2.33 18.05
C THR A 422 -22.39 -1.19 17.42
N GLU A 423 -23.22 -1.53 16.46
CA GLU A 423 -24.10 -0.60 15.75
C GLU A 423 -25.50 -1.17 15.75
N ASN A 424 -26.47 -0.41 16.23
CA ASN A 424 -27.87 -0.79 16.25
C ASN A 424 -28.66 0.25 15.46
N THR A 425 -29.30 -0.17 14.38
CA THR A 425 -29.99 0.73 13.47
C THR A 425 -31.45 0.27 13.30
N LEU A 426 -32.36 1.19 13.53
CA LEU A 426 -33.79 1.03 13.29
C LEU A 426 -34.16 1.91 12.10
N THR A 427 -34.67 1.31 11.03
CA THR A 427 -35.17 2.01 9.87
C THR A 427 -36.66 1.79 9.69
N TYR A 428 -37.37 2.83 9.27
CA TYR A 428 -38.75 2.76 8.86
C TYR A 428 -38.91 3.45 7.51
N ASP A 429 -39.32 2.71 6.50
CA ASP A 429 -39.58 3.21 5.14
C ASP A 429 -40.95 2.71 4.67
N ASN A 430 -41.90 3.62 4.47
CA ASN A 430 -43.21 3.24 4.01
C ASN A 430 -43.84 4.32 3.13
N THR A 431 -44.69 3.89 2.20
CA THR A 431 -45.40 4.78 1.28
C THR A 431 -46.91 4.76 1.58
N PHE A 432 -47.44 5.93 1.88
CA PHE A 432 -48.85 6.18 2.17
C PHE A 432 -49.48 6.99 1.03
N GLY A 433 -50.12 6.32 0.11
CA GLY A 433 -50.68 6.97 -1.07
C GLY A 433 -49.57 7.61 -1.95
N LYS A 434 -49.49 8.95 -1.96
CA LYS A 434 -48.45 9.71 -2.70
C LYS A 434 -47.26 10.16 -1.83
N HIS A 435 -47.29 9.83 -0.55
CA HIS A 435 -46.26 10.28 0.42
C HIS A 435 -45.42 9.11 0.84
N THR A 436 -44.10 9.23 0.67
CA THR A 436 -43.11 8.29 1.19
C THR A 436 -42.46 8.91 2.43
N VAL A 437 -42.48 8.15 3.53
CA VAL A 437 -41.86 8.55 4.80
C VAL A 437 -40.71 7.60 5.12
N GLY A 438 -39.51 8.15 5.30
CA GLY A 438 -38.32 7.43 5.75
C GLY A 438 -37.84 8.01 7.07
N ALA A 439 -37.50 7.14 8.01
CA ALA A 439 -36.89 7.50 9.29
C ALA A 439 -35.77 6.51 9.63
N LEU A 440 -34.66 7.01 10.16
CA LEU A 440 -33.55 6.20 10.62
C LEU A 440 -33.11 6.67 12.00
N PHE A 441 -32.96 5.71 12.91
CA PHE A 441 -32.35 5.91 14.22
C PHE A 441 -31.21 4.92 14.38
N SER A 442 -30.01 5.39 14.74
CA SER A 442 -28.85 4.53 14.95
C SER A 442 -28.13 4.88 16.25
N THR A 443 -27.64 3.85 16.92
CA THR A 443 -26.74 3.97 18.07
C THR A 443 -25.46 3.20 17.83
N THR A 444 -24.32 3.76 18.24
CA THR A 444 -23.02 3.11 18.13
C THR A 444 -22.31 3.17 19.47
N ALA A 445 -21.57 2.10 19.78
CA ALA A 445 -20.60 2.09 20.87
C ALA A 445 -19.36 1.34 20.37
N ASP A 446 -18.19 1.84 20.73
CA ASP A 446 -16.92 1.24 20.35
C ASP A 446 -15.92 1.29 21.48
N HIS A 447 -14.97 0.39 21.40
CA HIS A 447 -13.82 0.30 22.30
C HIS A 447 -12.56 0.02 21.50
N TYR A 448 -11.47 0.63 21.91
CA TYR A 448 -10.15 0.44 21.35
C TYR A 448 -9.12 0.29 22.46
N SER A 449 -8.28 -0.73 22.35
CA SER A 449 -7.16 -0.97 23.27
C SER A 449 -5.93 -1.36 22.45
N LYS A 450 -4.81 -0.69 22.72
CA LYS A 450 -3.51 -1.05 22.13
C LYS A 450 -2.47 -1.16 23.24
N ARG A 451 -1.81 -2.29 23.31
CA ARG A 451 -0.72 -2.55 24.27
C ARG A 451 0.49 -3.05 23.50
N GLY A 452 1.65 -2.53 23.82
CA GLY A 452 2.86 -2.91 23.15
C GLY A 452 4.09 -2.77 24.00
N LEU A 453 5.16 -3.35 23.50
CA LEU A 453 6.51 -3.27 24.03
C LEU A 453 7.43 -2.88 22.87
N GLU A 454 8.37 -1.99 23.18
CA GLU A 454 9.52 -1.70 22.34
C GLU A 454 10.79 -1.95 23.15
N ALA A 455 11.74 -2.66 22.57
CA ALA A 455 13.03 -2.93 23.18
C ALA A 455 14.15 -2.56 22.19
N ILE A 456 15.19 -1.91 22.70
CA ILE A 456 16.39 -1.57 21.94
C ILE A 456 17.59 -2.17 22.67
N GLY A 457 18.30 -3.06 22.01
CA GLY A 457 19.57 -3.64 22.46
C GLY A 457 20.73 -3.05 21.66
N LYS A 458 21.88 -2.86 22.31
CA LYS A 458 23.14 -2.43 21.67
C LYS A 458 24.27 -3.33 22.12
N ASP A 459 25.31 -3.39 21.31
CA ASP A 459 26.56 -4.13 21.60
C ASP A 459 26.29 -5.60 21.95
N LEU A 460 25.43 -6.24 21.15
CA LEU A 460 25.04 -7.62 21.35
C LEU A 460 26.16 -8.56 20.92
N SER A 461 26.32 -9.68 21.62
CA SER A 461 27.33 -10.71 21.29
C SER A 461 26.96 -11.54 20.05
N SER A 462 25.67 -11.54 19.69
CA SER A 462 25.12 -12.21 18.49
C SER A 462 23.81 -11.55 18.08
N GLU A 463 23.34 -11.84 16.86
CA GLU A 463 22.03 -11.40 16.35
C GLU A 463 20.85 -12.09 17.07
#